data_4851882f7f2ecc26fcf25f070b186043
#
_entry.id   4851882f7f2ecc26fcf25f070b186043
#
_cell.length_a   1.000
_cell.length_b   1.000
_cell.length_c   1.000
_cell.angle_alpha   90.00
_cell.angle_beta   90.00
_cell.angle_gamma   90.00
#
_symmetry.space_group_name_H-M   'P 1'
#
loop_
_entity.id
_entity.type
_entity.pdbx_description
1 polymer ?
#
loop_
_entity_poly.entity_id
_entity_poly.type
_entity_poly.pdbx_seq_one_letter_code
_entity_poly.pdbx_strand_id
1 'polypeptide(L)'
;MLQNIYFKESEFANLEFLGRNELEDLVEGNRQNRKTTHNCYKLMGTKHVGGLNVHIPSDVLVQPFETKTPVKLVNPVVQGIATRSQNGSIINWIVVADNIVPA
;
A
#
# COMPACT_ATOMS: atom_id res chain seq x y z
N MET A 1 0.74 -5.54 17.24
CA MET A 1 0.42 -6.85 16.66
C MET A 1 -0.10 -6.66 15.25
N LEU A 2 0.45 -7.36 14.30
CA LEU A 2 0.01 -7.32 12.92
C LEU A 2 -0.97 -8.46 12.67
N GLN A 3 -2.13 -8.13 12.10
CA GLN A 3 -3.06 -9.12 11.62
C GLN A 3 -3.12 -9.02 10.10
N ASN A 4 -2.98 -10.15 9.42
CA ASN A 4 -3.07 -10.20 7.97
C ASN A 4 -4.43 -10.72 7.57
N ILE A 5 -5.10 -9.98 6.69
CA ILE A 5 -6.37 -10.38 6.11
C ILE A 5 -6.17 -10.53 4.62
N TYR A 6 -6.50 -11.71 4.10
CA TYR A 6 -6.36 -12.00 2.67
C TYR A 6 -7.70 -11.75 1.98
N PHE A 7 -7.69 -10.93 0.95
CA PHE A 7 -8.86 -10.63 0.14
C PHE A 7 -8.87 -11.47 -1.12
N LYS A 8 -10.08 -11.72 -1.64
CA LYS A 8 -10.22 -12.32 -2.96
C LYS A 8 -9.66 -11.37 -4.01
N GLU A 9 -9.09 -11.94 -5.06
CA GLU A 9 -8.53 -11.16 -6.17
C GLU A 9 -9.53 -10.15 -6.74
N SER A 10 -10.82 -10.49 -6.74
CA SER A 10 -11.89 -9.62 -7.23
C SER A 10 -12.03 -8.30 -6.46
N GLU A 11 -11.57 -8.25 -5.20
CA GLU A 11 -11.60 -7.00 -4.42
C GLU A 11 -10.64 -5.95 -4.97
N PHE A 12 -9.61 -6.38 -5.69
CA PHE A 12 -8.61 -5.52 -6.29
C PHE A 12 -8.64 -5.58 -7.81
N ALA A 13 -9.84 -5.82 -8.38
CA ALA A 13 -10.01 -5.85 -9.83
C ALA A 13 -10.14 -4.44 -10.41
N ASN A 14 -9.76 -4.28 -11.66
CA ASN A 14 -9.91 -3.02 -12.41
C ASN A 14 -9.20 -1.85 -11.76
N LEU A 15 -7.97 -2.07 -11.30
CA LEU A 15 -7.15 -1.01 -10.72
C LEU A 15 -6.41 -0.25 -11.80
N GLU A 16 -6.29 1.06 -11.60
CA GLU A 16 -5.52 1.95 -12.47
C GLU A 16 -4.46 2.67 -11.65
N PHE A 17 -3.28 2.84 -12.22
CA PHE A 17 -2.18 3.52 -11.54
C PHE A 17 -2.40 5.03 -11.54
N LEU A 18 -2.27 5.66 -10.38
CA LEU A 18 -2.35 7.12 -10.26
C LEU A 18 -0.99 7.77 -10.04
N GLY A 19 -0.13 7.16 -9.26
CA GLY A 19 1.19 7.72 -9.02
C GLY A 19 1.82 7.29 -7.70
N ARG A 20 2.95 7.89 -7.41
CA ARG A 20 3.71 7.68 -6.19
C ARG A 20 3.13 8.56 -5.07
N ASN A 21 2.99 8.02 -3.88
CA ASN A 21 2.50 8.77 -2.72
C ASN A 21 3.54 8.70 -1.59
N GLU A 22 4.61 9.48 -1.72
CA GLU A 22 5.75 9.45 -0.81
C GLU A 22 5.38 9.79 0.63
N LEU A 23 4.36 10.63 0.83
CA LEU A 23 3.94 11.04 2.17
C LEU A 23 3.40 9.89 3.01
N GLU A 24 2.93 8.83 2.37
CA GLU A 24 2.38 7.66 3.03
C GLU A 24 3.35 6.47 3.07
N ASP A 25 4.62 6.69 2.71
CA ASP A 25 5.63 5.64 2.81
C ASP A 25 5.77 5.15 4.26
N LEU A 26 5.96 3.85 4.40
CA LEU A 26 6.23 3.26 5.72
C LEU A 26 7.70 3.37 6.04
N VAL A 27 8.00 3.93 7.20
CA VAL A 27 9.37 4.09 7.68
C VAL A 27 9.53 3.40 9.03
N GLU A 28 10.73 2.94 9.29
CA GLU A 28 11.10 2.28 10.53
C GLU A 28 12.34 2.95 11.11
N GLY A 29 12.46 2.92 12.45
CA GLY A 29 13.60 3.49 13.14
C GLY A 29 13.28 4.81 13.82
N ASN A 30 14.33 5.43 14.40
CA ASN A 30 14.20 6.68 15.13
C ASN A 30 14.59 7.87 14.24
N ARG A 31 14.62 9.07 14.82
CA ARG A 31 14.95 10.31 14.10
C ARG A 31 16.32 10.28 13.41
N GLN A 32 17.27 9.50 13.96
CA GLN A 32 18.64 9.46 13.45
C GLN A 32 18.86 8.33 12.46
N ASN A 33 18.07 7.26 12.54
CA ASN A 33 18.22 6.06 11.73
C ASN A 33 16.88 5.65 11.10
N ARG A 34 16.28 6.57 10.37
CA ARG A 34 15.03 6.26 9.66
C ARG A 34 15.33 5.51 8.37
N LYS A 35 14.61 4.41 8.17
CA LYS A 35 14.70 3.63 6.95
C LYS A 35 13.32 3.40 6.39
N THR A 36 13.13 3.70 5.11
CA THR A 36 11.87 3.38 4.42
C THR A 36 11.78 1.88 4.18
N THR A 37 10.74 1.26 4.73
CA THR A 37 10.51 -0.17 4.56
C THR A 37 9.62 -0.47 3.37
N HIS A 38 8.66 0.41 3.09
CA HIS A 38 7.70 0.25 2.00
C HIS A 38 7.46 1.59 1.32
N ASN A 39 7.45 1.57 0.00
CA ASN A 39 7.07 2.72 -0.82
C ASN A 39 5.56 2.67 -1.09
N CYS A 40 4.88 3.80 -0.97
CA CYS A 40 3.45 3.87 -1.19
C CYS A 40 3.12 4.36 -2.60
N TYR A 41 2.16 3.70 -3.22
CA TYR A 41 1.63 4.06 -4.54
C TYR A 41 0.12 4.24 -4.45
N LYS A 42 -0.39 5.22 -5.14
CA LYS A 42 -1.82 5.48 -5.18
C LYS A 42 -2.43 4.87 -6.44
N LEU A 43 -3.49 4.10 -6.24
CA LEU A 43 -4.25 3.45 -7.31
C LEU A 43 -5.70 3.89 -7.23
N MET A 44 -6.42 3.76 -8.34
CA MET A 44 -7.85 3.96 -8.39
C MET A 44 -8.52 2.65 -8.80
N GLY A 45 -9.63 2.32 -8.16
CA GLY A 45 -10.39 1.12 -8.50
C GLY A 45 -11.88 1.37 -8.40
N THR A 46 -12.68 0.57 -9.09
CA THR A 46 -14.13 0.72 -9.09
C THR A 46 -14.75 0.51 -7.72
N LYS A 47 -14.09 -0.27 -6.86
CA LYS A 47 -14.57 -0.56 -5.51
C LYS A 47 -13.93 0.31 -4.43
N HIS A 48 -13.05 1.23 -4.80
CA HIS A 48 -12.29 2.04 -3.86
C HIS A 48 -12.50 3.52 -4.15
N VAL A 49 -13.59 4.06 -3.62
CA VAL A 49 -13.89 5.49 -3.76
C VAL A 49 -12.82 6.31 -3.05
N GLY A 50 -12.27 7.30 -3.74
CA GLY A 50 -11.19 8.13 -3.19
C GLY A 50 -9.79 7.58 -3.38
N GLY A 51 -9.67 6.41 -4.00
CA GLY A 51 -8.37 5.81 -4.28
C GLY A 51 -7.95 4.77 -3.25
N LEU A 52 -6.87 4.08 -3.57
CA LEU A 52 -6.30 3.02 -2.75
C LEU A 52 -4.79 3.24 -2.62
N ASN A 53 -4.30 3.29 -1.39
CA ASN A 53 -2.86 3.37 -1.13
C ASN A 53 -2.32 1.95 -0.94
N VAL A 54 -1.34 1.59 -1.77
CA VAL A 54 -0.70 0.28 -1.73
C VAL A 54 0.77 0.45 -1.36
N HIS A 55 1.23 -0.35 -0.42
CA HIS A 55 2.60 -0.31 0.08
C HIS A 55 3.38 -1.49 -0.50
N ILE A 56 4.48 -1.18 -1.18
CA ILE A 56 5.36 -2.16 -1.83
C ILE A 56 6.71 -2.14 -1.11
N PRO A 57 7.34 -3.30 -0.82
CA PRO A 57 8.65 -3.30 -0.18
C PRO A 57 9.65 -2.42 -0.93
N SER A 58 10.43 -1.65 -0.18
CA SER A 58 11.31 -0.62 -0.75
C SER A 58 12.42 -1.18 -1.64
N ASP A 59 12.75 -2.46 -1.49
CA ASP A 59 13.74 -3.13 -2.33
C ASP A 59 13.16 -3.66 -3.65
N VAL A 60 11.86 -3.55 -3.86
CA VAL A 60 11.20 -3.94 -5.09
C VAL A 60 11.13 -2.74 -6.04
N LEU A 61 11.61 -2.92 -7.25
CA LEU A 61 11.51 -1.91 -8.29
C LEU A 61 10.18 -2.06 -9.01
N VAL A 62 9.25 -1.14 -8.73
CA VAL A 62 7.99 -1.06 -9.46
C VAL A 62 8.30 -0.37 -10.79
N GLN A 63 7.91 -0.99 -11.91
CA GLN A 63 8.14 -0.38 -13.22
C GLN A 63 7.37 0.94 -13.33
N PRO A 64 7.89 1.94 -14.06
CA PRO A 64 7.16 3.20 -14.23
C PRO A 64 5.90 2.98 -15.06
N PHE A 65 4.77 3.47 -14.55
CA PHE A 65 3.48 3.43 -15.24
C PHE A 65 3.02 4.86 -15.50
N GLU A 66 2.36 5.05 -16.62
CA GLU A 66 1.64 6.29 -16.85
C GLU A 66 0.35 6.31 -16.02
N THR A 67 -0.15 7.50 -15.73
CA THR A 67 -1.41 7.69 -15.01
C THR A 67 -2.54 6.99 -15.76
N LYS A 68 -3.38 6.28 -15.03
CA LYS A 68 -4.53 5.51 -15.53
C LYS A 68 -4.16 4.22 -16.28
N THR A 69 -2.90 3.79 -16.21
CA THR A 69 -2.52 2.50 -16.75
C THR A 69 -3.18 1.38 -15.94
N PRO A 70 -3.86 0.42 -16.58
CA PRO A 70 -4.41 -0.72 -15.85
C PRO A 70 -3.30 -1.56 -15.23
N VAL A 71 -3.45 -1.86 -13.94
CA VAL A 71 -2.47 -2.62 -13.18
C VAL A 71 -3.15 -3.66 -12.30
N LYS A 72 -2.37 -4.60 -11.82
CA LYS A 72 -2.80 -5.58 -10.81
C LYS A 72 -1.75 -5.70 -9.73
N LEU A 73 -2.18 -6.16 -8.55
CA LEU A 73 -1.31 -6.37 -7.41
C LEU A 73 -0.87 -7.83 -7.33
N VAL A 74 0.38 -8.04 -6.91
CA VAL A 74 0.92 -9.37 -6.67
C VAL A 74 0.78 -9.66 -5.17
N ASN A 75 0.04 -10.72 -4.83
CA ASN A 75 -0.19 -11.16 -3.45
C ASN A 75 -0.62 -10.03 -2.50
N PRO A 76 -1.73 -9.33 -2.78
CA PRO A 76 -2.17 -8.25 -1.92
C PRO A 76 -2.68 -8.79 -0.58
N VAL A 77 -2.31 -8.09 0.49
CA VAL A 77 -2.71 -8.41 1.86
C VAL A 77 -3.11 -7.13 2.56
N VAL A 78 -4.17 -7.16 3.35
CA VAL A 78 -4.52 -6.05 4.23
C VAL A 78 -3.94 -6.33 5.60
N GLN A 79 -3.16 -5.38 6.12
CA GLN A 79 -2.51 -5.48 7.42
C GLN A 79 -3.02 -4.39 8.35
N GLY A 80 -3.22 -4.76 9.62
CA GLY A 80 -3.50 -3.79 10.66
C GLY A 80 -2.21 -3.36 11.35
N ILE A 81 -1.99 -2.05 11.42
CA ILE A 81 -0.86 -1.47 12.14
C ILE A 81 -1.39 -0.73 13.35
N ALA A 82 -0.94 -1.14 14.54
CA ALA A 82 -1.31 -0.44 15.77
C ALA A 82 -0.45 0.82 15.92
N THR A 83 -1.11 1.95 16.12
CA THR A 83 -0.45 3.24 16.38
C THR A 83 -0.90 3.75 17.75
N ARG A 84 0.02 4.21 18.57
CA ARG A 84 -0.35 4.83 19.83
C ARG A 84 -0.92 6.22 19.61
N SER A 85 -2.03 6.50 20.28
CA SER A 85 -2.61 7.83 20.33
C SER A 85 -2.76 8.25 21.80
N GLN A 86 -3.17 9.51 22.05
CA GLN A 86 -3.39 10.01 23.39
C GLN A 86 -4.51 9.25 24.15
N ASN A 87 -5.43 8.64 23.40
CA ASN A 87 -6.59 7.94 23.96
C ASN A 87 -6.50 6.41 23.83
N GLY A 88 -5.29 5.89 23.62
CA GLY A 88 -5.08 4.45 23.48
C GLY A 88 -4.46 4.08 22.16
N SER A 89 -4.70 2.85 21.72
CA SER A 89 -4.16 2.35 20.44
C SER A 89 -5.22 2.42 19.36
N ILE A 90 -4.82 2.88 18.18
CA ILE A 90 -5.67 2.90 16.99
C ILE A 90 -5.07 1.91 15.98
N ILE A 91 -5.90 1.08 15.37
CA ILE A 91 -5.48 0.19 14.31
C ILE A 91 -5.77 0.84 12.97
N ASN A 92 -4.70 1.08 12.20
CA ASN A 92 -4.80 1.55 10.83
C ASN A 92 -4.64 0.37 9.89
N TRP A 93 -5.56 0.22 8.95
CA TRP A 93 -5.50 -0.85 7.97
C TRP A 93 -4.84 -0.35 6.70
N ILE A 94 -3.81 -1.07 6.26
CA ILE A 94 -3.08 -0.74 5.04
C ILE A 94 -3.09 -1.94 4.09
N VAL A 95 -2.92 -1.67 2.79
CA VAL A 95 -2.75 -2.71 1.80
C VAL A 95 -1.28 -2.83 1.46
N VAL A 96 -0.75 -4.03 1.57
CA VAL A 96 0.64 -4.35 1.23
C VAL A 96 0.61 -5.40 0.11
N ALA A 97 1.44 -5.23 -0.89
CA ALA A 97 1.57 -6.20 -1.97
C ALA A 97 3.04 -6.42 -2.30
N ASP A 98 3.35 -7.52 -2.98
CA ASP A 98 4.73 -7.81 -3.36
C ASP A 98 5.19 -6.93 -4.51
N ASN A 99 4.29 -6.57 -5.41
CA ASN A 99 4.61 -5.72 -6.56
C ASN A 99 3.32 -5.20 -7.21
N ILE A 100 3.49 -4.23 -8.10
CA ILE A 100 2.45 -3.75 -9.01
C ILE A 100 2.90 -4.08 -10.42
N VAL A 101 2.08 -4.79 -11.17
CA VAL A 101 2.41 -5.23 -12.52
C VAL A 101 1.29 -4.86 -13.49
N PRO A 102 1.56 -4.83 -14.81
CA PRO A 102 0.51 -4.55 -15.78
C PRO A 102 -0.62 -5.58 -15.69
N ALA A 103 -1.82 -5.09 -15.80
CA ALA A 103 -3.00 -5.96 -15.78
C ALA A 103 -3.13 -6.78 -17.07
#